data_55c4457f31703c68f48bde9cf3f81e96
#
_entry.id   55c4457f31703c68f48bde9cf3f81e96
#
_cell.length_a   1.000
_cell.length_b   1.000
_cell.length_c   1.000
_cell.angle_alpha   90.00
_cell.angle_beta   90.00
_cell.angle_gamma   90.00
#
_symmetry.space_group_name_H-M   'P 1'
#
loop_
_entity.id
_entity.type
_entity.pdbx_description
1 polymer ?
#
loop_
_entity_poly.entity_id
_entity_poly.type
_entity_poly.pdbx_seq_one_letter_code
_entity_poly.pdbx_strand_id
1 'polypeptide(L)'
;VPGEIYSIGTYIIAALAPYTTDIGRTYQPGETVQGSRLKRCAIIKDASGNYMKANTDGIDGNLSSVPGSWMVCNEITSTNDNEGIGLFQRAY
;
A
#
# COMPACT_ATOMS: atom_id res chain seq x y z
N VAL A 1 10.87 17.50 3.86
CA VAL A 1 10.30 18.51 4.78
C VAL A 1 9.03 17.93 5.39
N PRO A 2 8.84 18.03 6.72
CA PRO A 2 7.59 17.61 7.34
C PRO A 2 6.40 18.33 6.71
N GLY A 3 5.35 17.57 6.41
CA GLY A 3 4.15 18.10 5.77
C GLY A 3 4.15 18.01 4.25
N GLU A 4 5.25 17.68 3.62
CA GLU A 4 5.26 17.38 2.19
C GLU A 4 4.76 15.97 1.95
N ILE A 5 4.07 15.79 0.80
CA ILE A 5 3.60 14.46 0.42
C ILE A 5 4.79 13.49 0.32
N TYR A 6 4.63 12.31 0.88
CA TYR A 6 5.65 11.25 0.90
C TYR A 6 6.93 11.58 1.66
N SER A 7 6.96 12.61 2.49
CA SER A 7 8.13 12.86 3.33
C SER A 7 8.31 11.75 4.36
N ILE A 8 9.55 11.60 4.84
CA ILE A 8 9.86 10.58 5.87
C ILE A 8 8.97 10.79 7.08
N GLY A 9 8.37 9.70 7.57
CA GLY A 9 7.41 9.73 8.67
C GLY A 9 5.95 9.88 8.24
N THR A 10 5.68 10.16 6.97
CA THR A 10 4.33 10.30 6.44
C THR A 10 3.64 8.94 6.35
N TYR A 11 2.36 8.90 6.67
CA TYR A 11 1.52 7.71 6.52
C TYR A 11 0.74 7.76 5.22
N ILE A 12 0.54 6.60 4.62
CA ILE A 12 -0.37 6.44 3.48
C ILE A 12 -1.19 5.17 3.65
N ILE A 13 -2.36 5.14 3.01
CA ILE A 13 -3.12 3.93 2.80
C ILE A 13 -2.82 3.48 1.38
N ALA A 14 -2.41 2.23 1.24
CA ALA A 14 -1.98 1.72 -0.06
C ALA A 14 -2.31 0.24 -0.22
N ALA A 15 -2.45 -0.17 -1.48
CA ALA A 15 -2.52 -1.57 -1.84
C ALA A 15 -1.11 -2.10 -2.12
N LEU A 16 -0.83 -3.31 -1.67
CA LEU A 16 0.46 -3.95 -1.88
C LEU A 16 0.44 -4.74 -3.18
N ALA A 17 1.22 -4.31 -4.16
CA ALA A 17 1.39 -5.03 -5.41
C ALA A 17 2.33 -6.23 -5.19
N PRO A 18 1.95 -7.44 -5.62
CA PRO A 18 2.75 -8.62 -5.35
C PRO A 18 3.94 -8.73 -6.29
N TYR A 19 5.00 -9.40 -5.81
CA TYR A 19 5.93 -10.07 -6.69
C TYR A 19 5.42 -11.49 -6.94
N THR A 20 5.82 -12.09 -8.05
CA THR A 20 5.43 -13.47 -8.35
C THR A 20 5.95 -14.46 -7.33
N THR A 21 7.02 -14.10 -6.61
CA THR A 21 7.68 -14.99 -5.65
C THR A 21 7.16 -14.86 -4.22
N ASP A 22 6.31 -13.88 -3.93
CA ASP A 22 5.84 -13.68 -2.57
C ASP A 22 4.31 -13.65 -2.42
N ILE A 23 3.59 -14.10 -3.43
CA ILE A 23 2.14 -14.25 -3.34
C ILE A 23 1.79 -15.18 -2.19
N GLY A 24 0.92 -14.74 -1.30
CA GLY A 24 0.56 -15.48 -0.10
C GLY A 24 1.41 -15.16 1.12
N ARG A 25 2.49 -14.40 0.97
CA ARG A 25 3.29 -13.99 2.10
C ARG A 25 2.57 -12.91 2.92
N THR A 26 2.58 -13.09 4.23
CA THR A 26 2.04 -12.10 5.16
C THR A 26 3.17 -11.26 5.74
N TYR A 27 3.06 -9.96 5.61
CA TYR A 27 3.99 -9.01 6.21
C TYR A 27 3.46 -8.58 7.56
N GLN A 28 4.33 -8.58 8.55
CA GLN A 28 3.98 -8.18 9.91
C GLN A 28 4.32 -6.71 10.15
N PRO A 29 3.66 -6.04 11.11
CA PRO A 29 4.03 -4.68 11.47
C PRO A 29 5.51 -4.54 11.79
N GLY A 30 6.13 -3.50 11.25
CA GLY A 30 7.56 -3.25 11.41
C GLY A 30 8.41 -3.72 10.25
N GLU A 31 7.93 -4.62 9.40
CA GLU A 31 8.64 -4.99 8.17
C GLU A 31 8.59 -3.84 7.18
N THR A 32 9.57 -3.77 6.28
CA THR A 32 9.64 -2.72 5.27
C THR A 32 9.42 -3.29 3.89
N VAL A 33 8.82 -2.48 3.03
CA VAL A 33 8.64 -2.77 1.62
C VAL A 33 9.06 -1.57 0.80
N GLN A 34 9.44 -1.83 -0.44
CA GLN A 34 9.80 -0.74 -1.35
C GLN A 34 8.54 -0.01 -1.82
N GLY A 35 8.63 1.30 -1.94
CA GLY A 35 7.53 2.13 -2.42
C GLY A 35 7.06 1.77 -3.83
N SER A 36 7.92 1.17 -4.64
CA SER A 36 7.54 0.69 -5.96
C SER A 36 6.46 -0.39 -5.93
N ARG A 37 6.26 -1.05 -4.80
CA ARG A 37 5.22 -2.06 -4.60
C ARG A 37 3.90 -1.48 -4.09
N LEU A 38 3.87 -0.22 -3.70
CA LEU A 38 2.72 0.38 -3.07
C LEU A 38 1.93 1.22 -4.07
N LYS A 39 0.63 1.00 -4.09
CA LYS A 39 -0.31 1.76 -4.91
C LYS A 39 -1.24 2.50 -3.97
N ARG A 40 -1.05 3.81 -3.90
CA ARG A 40 -1.87 4.69 -3.07
C ARG A 40 -3.35 4.47 -3.37
N CYS A 41 -4.17 4.35 -2.33
CA CYS A 41 -5.60 4.19 -2.51
C CYS A 41 -6.38 4.83 -1.37
N ALA A 42 -7.70 4.89 -1.55
CA ALA A 42 -8.63 5.25 -0.52
C ALA A 42 -9.52 4.06 -0.19
N ILE A 43 -10.21 4.12 0.93
CA ILE A 43 -11.19 3.13 1.32
C ILE A 43 -12.56 3.80 1.27
N ILE A 44 -13.47 3.20 0.53
CA ILE A 44 -14.84 3.70 0.42
C ILE A 44 -15.83 2.63 0.85
N LYS A 45 -17.05 3.06 1.13
CA LYS A 45 -18.17 2.19 1.43
C LYS A 45 -19.05 2.12 0.19
N ASP A 46 -19.35 0.91 -0.27
CA ASP A 46 -20.21 0.73 -1.44
C ASP A 46 -21.69 0.85 -1.07
N ALA A 47 -22.56 0.70 -2.07
CA ALA A 47 -24.01 0.80 -1.87
C ALA A 47 -24.58 -0.31 -0.97
N SER A 48 -23.89 -1.43 -0.88
CA SER A 48 -24.30 -2.56 -0.02
C SER A 48 -23.74 -2.45 1.40
N GLY A 49 -22.96 -1.42 1.69
CA GLY A 49 -22.40 -1.21 3.01
C GLY A 49 -21.05 -1.88 3.23
N ASN A 50 -20.45 -2.46 2.22
CA ASN A 50 -19.13 -3.07 2.32
C ASN A 50 -18.05 -2.04 2.04
N TYR A 51 -16.93 -2.15 2.77
CA TYR A 51 -15.76 -1.31 2.51
C TYR A 51 -14.92 -1.92 1.41
N MET A 52 -14.43 -1.08 0.51
CA MET A 52 -13.62 -1.52 -0.61
C MET A 52 -12.58 -0.47 -0.95
N LYS A 53 -11.52 -0.89 -1.62
CA LYS A 53 -10.52 0.06 -2.11
C LYS A 53 -11.06 0.83 -3.32
N ALA A 54 -10.66 2.08 -3.42
CA ALA A 54 -11.05 2.96 -4.52
C ALA A 54 -9.93 3.95 -4.81
N ASN A 55 -10.00 4.56 -5.97
CA ASN A 55 -9.03 5.59 -6.37
C ASN A 55 -7.59 5.12 -6.26
N THR A 56 -7.37 3.84 -6.57
CA THR A 56 -6.04 3.25 -6.49
C THR A 56 -5.19 3.81 -7.62
N ASP A 57 -4.14 4.51 -7.24
CA ASP A 57 -3.25 5.11 -8.20
C ASP A 57 -2.41 4.03 -8.89
N GLY A 58 -2.63 3.88 -10.19
CA GLY A 58 -1.79 3.01 -10.99
C GLY A 58 -1.99 1.52 -10.81
N ILE A 59 -3.13 1.08 -10.28
CA ILE A 59 -3.37 -0.36 -10.07
C ILE A 59 -3.42 -1.14 -11.39
N ASP A 60 -3.73 -0.48 -12.48
CA ASP A 60 -3.93 -1.11 -13.79
C ASP A 60 -2.66 -1.17 -14.63
N GLY A 61 -1.52 -1.00 -14.05
CA GLY A 61 -0.25 -1.21 -14.72
C GLY A 61 0.54 0.03 -15.11
N ASN A 62 -0.07 1.18 -15.26
CA ASN A 62 0.66 2.43 -15.50
C ASN A 62 0.86 3.15 -14.19
N LEU A 63 1.83 2.69 -13.45
CA LEU A 63 1.80 2.89 -12.03
C LEU A 63 2.67 4.03 -11.58
N SER A 64 2.06 4.98 -10.87
CA SER A 64 2.79 5.89 -10.01
C SER A 64 3.12 5.16 -8.73
N SER A 65 4.32 4.64 -8.62
CA SER A 65 4.81 4.13 -7.35
C SER A 65 5.16 5.29 -6.43
N VAL A 66 5.13 5.05 -5.12
CA VAL A 66 5.57 6.04 -4.16
C VAL A 66 7.08 5.92 -3.94
N PRO A 67 7.77 7.02 -3.62
CA PRO A 67 9.22 6.96 -3.42
C PRO A 67 9.59 6.34 -2.08
N GLY A 68 10.80 5.81 -1.99
CA GLY A 68 11.40 5.39 -0.73
C GLY A 68 10.97 4.01 -0.25
N SER A 69 11.28 3.74 1.00
CA SER A 69 10.95 2.49 1.68
C SER A 69 9.93 2.77 2.78
N TRP A 70 8.96 1.86 2.92
CA TRP A 70 7.81 2.07 3.78
C TRP A 70 7.69 0.94 4.79
N MET A 71 7.40 1.30 6.01
CA MET A 71 7.17 0.35 7.09
C MET A 71 5.70 -0.07 7.08
N VAL A 72 5.48 -1.37 7.17
CA VAL A 72 4.14 -1.94 7.31
C VAL A 72 3.62 -1.66 8.72
N CYS A 73 2.45 -1.05 8.82
CA CYS A 73 1.86 -0.69 10.10
C CYS A 73 0.76 -1.64 10.56
N ASN A 74 0.31 -2.52 9.69
CA ASN A 74 -0.66 -3.56 10.02
C ASN A 74 -0.32 -4.82 9.25
N GLU A 75 -0.75 -5.98 9.75
CA GLU A 75 -0.57 -7.23 9.02
C GLU A 75 -1.22 -7.13 7.64
N ILE A 76 -0.49 -7.52 6.62
CA ILE A 76 -0.96 -7.46 5.24
C ILE A 76 -0.43 -8.66 4.46
N THR A 77 -1.29 -9.29 3.67
CA THR A 77 -0.92 -10.43 2.85
C THR A 77 -0.81 -10.02 1.39
N SER A 78 0.29 -10.41 0.75
CA SER A 78 0.49 -10.17 -0.67
C SER A 78 -0.42 -11.09 -1.48
N THR A 79 -1.25 -10.50 -2.34
CA THR A 79 -2.16 -11.26 -3.22
C THR A 79 -1.90 -10.89 -4.66
N ASN A 80 -2.30 -11.77 -5.58
CA ASN A 80 -2.01 -11.56 -7.00
C ASN A 80 -2.94 -10.55 -7.69
N ASP A 81 -3.90 -10.00 -6.97
CA ASP A 81 -4.86 -9.03 -7.50
C ASP A 81 -4.82 -7.66 -6.81
N ASN A 82 -3.78 -7.40 -6.04
CA ASN A 82 -3.60 -6.15 -5.30
C ASN A 82 -4.72 -5.89 -4.28
N GLU A 83 -5.26 -6.92 -3.66
CA GLU A 83 -6.34 -6.76 -2.67
C GLU A 83 -5.84 -6.45 -1.27
N GLY A 84 -4.56 -6.68 -0.99
CA GLY A 84 -4.00 -6.34 0.32
C GLY A 84 -3.91 -4.83 0.49
N ILE A 85 -4.68 -4.28 1.42
CA ILE A 85 -4.69 -2.85 1.71
C ILE A 85 -4.21 -2.64 3.13
N GLY A 86 -3.37 -1.66 3.34
CA GLY A 86 -2.89 -1.37 4.66
C GLY A 86 -2.38 0.04 4.84
N LEU A 87 -2.01 0.33 6.08
CA LEU A 87 -1.37 1.57 6.47
C LEU A 87 0.14 1.38 6.41
N PHE A 88 0.82 2.33 5.81
CA PHE A 88 2.28 2.33 5.69
C PHE A 88 2.83 3.67 6.13
N GLN A 89 3.99 3.64 6.77
CA GLN A 89 4.70 4.85 7.17
C GLN A 89 6.06 4.88 6.46
N ARG A 90 6.39 6.01 5.86
CA ARG A 90 7.68 6.12 5.19
C ARG A 90 8.82 6.04 6.19
N ALA A 91 9.70 5.07 5.98
CA ALA A 91 10.85 4.83 6.85
C ALA A 91 12.11 5.54 6.35
N TYR A 92 12.38 5.48 5.06
CA TYR A 92 13.51 6.18 4.45
C TYR A 92 13.41 6.27 2.94
#